data_815290f5cd6c7c2ae99842bc33907e99
#
_entry.id   815290f5cd6c7c2ae99842bc33907e99
#
_cell.length_a   1.000
_cell.length_b   1.000
_cell.length_c   1.000
_cell.angle_alpha   90.00
_cell.angle_beta   90.00
_cell.angle_gamma   90.00
#
_symmetry.space_group_name_H-M   'P 1'
#
loop_
_entity.id
_entity.type
_entity.pdbx_description
1 polymer ?
#
loop_
_entity_poly.entity_id
_entity_poly.type
_entity_poly.pdbx_seq_one_letter_code
_entity_poly.pdbx_strand_id
1 'polypeptide(L)'
;MSDKRKISDLIPDHANANKGTERGRYALEASLRQYGAGRSILLDKNGRIIAGNKTAEVAADVGLDDVLIVQTDGKQIVAVQRTDLDIDSPEGRGLAYADNRVGQLSLDWDAEQVLADLNAGMDLSALWKQDELNEMMQGIDGLSGVLSPDDFSEYGEDIETEYCCPKCGYKWSGKAA
;
A
#
# COMPACT_ATOMS: atom_id res chain seq x y z
N MET A 1 2.31 -26.08 16.46
CA MET A 1 3.73 -26.46 16.32
C MET A 1 4.41 -25.39 15.48
N SER A 2 5.57 -24.89 15.89
CA SER A 2 6.36 -23.97 15.08
C SER A 2 7.35 -24.77 14.25
N ASP A 3 7.35 -24.56 12.94
CA ASP A 3 8.28 -25.19 12.01
C ASP A 3 9.40 -24.19 11.66
N LYS A 4 10.66 -24.60 11.81
CA LYS A 4 11.81 -23.77 11.47
C LYS A 4 12.19 -24.00 10.01
N ARG A 5 12.26 -22.92 9.24
CA ARG A 5 12.64 -22.93 7.82
C ARG A 5 13.68 -21.87 7.53
N LYS A 6 14.22 -21.91 6.34
CA LYS A 6 15.04 -20.82 5.80
C LYS A 6 14.18 -19.84 5.01
N ILE A 7 14.62 -18.60 4.93
CA ILE A 7 13.93 -17.58 4.13
C ILE A 7 13.89 -17.96 2.65
N SER A 8 14.90 -18.69 2.18
CA SER A 8 14.98 -19.25 0.83
C SER A 8 13.93 -20.33 0.53
N ASP A 9 13.26 -20.87 1.54
CA ASP A 9 12.18 -21.86 1.37
C ASP A 9 10.84 -21.17 1.09
N LEU A 10 10.76 -19.86 1.28
CA LEU A 10 9.56 -19.08 0.99
C LEU A 10 9.45 -18.80 -0.51
N ILE A 11 8.26 -18.89 -1.03
CA ILE A 11 8.01 -18.68 -2.48
C ILE A 11 7.55 -17.25 -2.69
N PRO A 12 8.30 -16.40 -3.41
CA PRO A 12 7.88 -15.04 -3.72
C PRO A 12 6.60 -15.00 -4.54
N ASP A 13 5.79 -13.96 -4.33
CA ASP A 13 4.67 -13.67 -5.22
C ASP A 13 5.17 -12.94 -6.47
N HIS A 14 5.01 -13.57 -7.64
CA HIS A 14 5.44 -13.01 -8.93
C HIS A 14 4.46 -11.96 -9.47
N ALA A 15 3.22 -11.93 -8.97
CA ALA A 15 2.18 -10.96 -9.32
C ALA A 15 2.02 -9.88 -8.23
N ASN A 16 3.07 -9.64 -7.44
CA ASN A 16 3.03 -8.64 -6.38
C ASN A 16 2.85 -7.23 -6.94
N ALA A 17 1.69 -6.62 -6.72
CA ALA A 17 1.34 -5.29 -7.21
C ALA A 17 2.09 -4.15 -6.49
N ASN A 18 2.82 -4.40 -5.40
CA ASN A 18 3.68 -3.41 -4.76
C ASN A 18 5.14 -3.64 -5.17
N LYS A 19 5.66 -2.82 -6.08
CA LYS A 19 7.07 -2.84 -6.52
C LYS A 19 8.03 -2.39 -5.42
N GLY A 20 7.54 -1.57 -4.46
CA GLY A 20 8.36 -0.93 -3.43
C GLY A 20 9.29 0.13 -4.00
N THR A 21 9.77 1.02 -3.12
CA THR A 21 10.71 2.07 -3.49
C THR A 21 12.13 1.73 -3.07
N GLU A 22 13.13 2.29 -3.76
CA GLU A 22 14.55 2.17 -3.36
C GLU A 22 14.78 2.74 -1.96
N ARG A 23 14.17 3.89 -1.65
CA ARG A 23 14.25 4.51 -0.33
C ARG A 23 13.61 3.62 0.75
N GLY A 24 12.48 2.95 0.45
CA GLY A 24 11.85 2.00 1.35
C GLY A 24 12.75 0.79 1.62
N ARG A 25 13.43 0.29 0.58
CA ARG A 25 14.42 -0.79 0.71
C ARG A 25 15.56 -0.42 1.65
N TYR A 26 16.17 0.76 1.48
CA TYR A 26 17.24 1.24 2.40
C TYR A 26 16.75 1.41 3.83
N ALA A 27 15.54 1.96 4.03
CA ALA A 27 14.98 2.13 5.37
C ALA A 27 14.71 0.78 6.04
N LEU A 28 14.23 -0.21 5.29
CA LEU A 28 13.99 -1.57 5.76
C LEU A 28 15.31 -2.27 6.13
N GLU A 29 16.33 -2.16 5.28
CA GLU A 29 17.67 -2.71 5.55
C GLU A 29 18.27 -2.12 6.84
N ALA A 30 18.22 -0.79 6.99
CA ALA A 30 18.70 -0.12 8.19
C ALA A 30 17.93 -0.59 9.44
N SER A 31 16.61 -0.75 9.35
CA SER A 31 15.78 -1.26 10.43
C SER A 31 16.15 -2.69 10.82
N LEU A 32 16.30 -3.58 9.84
CA LEU A 32 16.65 -4.98 10.10
C LEU A 32 18.05 -5.13 10.69
N ARG A 33 19.02 -4.34 10.23
CA ARG A 33 20.40 -4.34 10.79
C ARG A 33 20.44 -3.81 12.21
N GLN A 34 19.67 -2.76 12.50
CA GLN A 34 19.71 -2.09 13.80
C GLN A 34 18.86 -2.78 14.86
N TYR A 35 17.67 -3.26 14.50
CA TYR A 35 16.66 -3.74 15.45
C TYR A 35 16.32 -5.23 15.27
N GLY A 36 16.84 -5.88 14.22
CA GLY A 36 16.46 -7.25 13.88
C GLY A 36 15.05 -7.34 13.27
N ALA A 37 14.49 -8.55 13.21
CA ALA A 37 13.17 -8.81 12.65
C ALA A 37 12.06 -8.16 13.49
N GLY A 38 11.49 -7.07 13.00
CA GLY A 38 10.36 -6.36 13.62
C GLY A 38 9.01 -6.71 12.99
N ARG A 39 9.00 -7.16 11.72
CA ARG A 39 7.80 -7.49 10.95
C ARG A 39 7.68 -8.98 10.69
N SER A 40 6.43 -9.46 10.57
CA SER A 40 6.13 -10.80 10.09
C SER A 40 5.91 -10.82 8.57
N ILE A 41 6.06 -11.99 7.98
CA ILE A 41 5.71 -12.31 6.59
C ILE A 41 4.43 -13.13 6.62
N LEU A 42 3.46 -12.82 5.76
CA LEU A 42 2.23 -13.60 5.63
C LEU A 42 2.36 -14.55 4.43
N LEU A 43 2.08 -15.84 4.66
CA LEU A 43 2.14 -16.89 3.64
C LEU A 43 0.77 -17.48 3.36
N ASP A 44 0.58 -17.97 2.15
CA ASP A 44 -0.54 -18.82 1.80
C ASP A 44 -0.31 -20.27 2.30
N LYS A 45 -1.31 -21.13 2.10
CA LYS A 45 -1.26 -22.55 2.50
C LYS A 45 -0.14 -23.36 1.79
N ASN A 46 0.44 -22.84 0.71
CA ASN A 46 1.48 -23.49 -0.08
C ASN A 46 2.88 -22.89 0.19
N GLY A 47 3.00 -21.91 1.11
CA GLY A 47 4.26 -21.23 1.44
C GLY A 47 4.60 -20.06 0.52
N ARG A 48 3.65 -19.62 -0.33
CA ARG A 48 3.82 -18.42 -1.16
C ARG A 48 3.55 -17.17 -0.33
N ILE A 49 4.35 -16.14 -0.53
CA ILE A 49 4.26 -14.87 0.19
C ILE A 49 3.03 -14.10 -0.31
N ILE A 50 2.07 -13.84 0.61
CA ILE A 50 0.94 -12.92 0.39
C ILE A 50 1.37 -11.49 0.69
N ALA A 51 2.11 -11.28 1.80
CA ALA A 51 2.63 -9.98 2.18
C ALA A 51 4.03 -10.11 2.79
N GLY A 52 4.92 -9.18 2.44
CA GLY A 52 6.30 -9.16 2.95
C GLY A 52 7.36 -9.63 1.95
N ASN A 53 7.11 -9.60 0.62
CA ASN A 53 8.12 -9.95 -0.40
C ASN A 53 9.42 -9.16 -0.21
N LYS A 54 9.35 -7.83 -0.03
CA LYS A 54 10.53 -7.01 0.24
C LYS A 54 11.19 -7.31 1.58
N THR A 55 10.41 -7.66 2.59
CA THR A 55 10.95 -8.09 3.89
C THR A 55 11.75 -9.38 3.75
N ALA A 56 11.25 -10.36 3.00
CA ALA A 56 11.97 -11.60 2.73
C ALA A 56 13.29 -11.36 1.96
N GLU A 57 13.22 -10.56 0.89
CA GLU A 57 14.39 -10.18 0.08
C GLU A 57 15.48 -9.51 0.92
N VAL A 58 15.12 -8.44 1.64
CA VAL A 58 16.10 -7.65 2.41
C VAL A 58 16.60 -8.41 3.63
N ALA A 59 15.76 -9.25 4.27
CA ALA A 59 16.18 -10.10 5.37
C ALA A 59 17.26 -11.10 4.91
N ALA A 60 17.11 -11.72 3.74
CA ALA A 60 18.15 -12.57 3.15
C ALA A 60 19.45 -11.81 2.91
N ASP A 61 19.37 -10.59 2.35
CA ASP A 61 20.55 -9.73 2.06
C ASP A 61 21.31 -9.34 3.34
N VAL A 62 20.62 -9.18 4.47
CA VAL A 62 21.28 -8.85 5.75
C VAL A 62 21.67 -10.08 6.58
N GLY A 63 21.41 -11.30 6.07
CA GLY A 63 21.77 -12.57 6.72
C GLY A 63 20.81 -13.03 7.81
N LEU A 64 19.55 -12.55 7.79
CA LEU A 64 18.47 -13.04 8.64
C LEU A 64 17.75 -14.21 7.96
N ASP A 65 18.40 -15.37 7.94
CA ASP A 65 17.94 -16.53 7.16
C ASP A 65 16.89 -17.40 7.83
N ASP A 66 16.83 -17.40 9.17
CA ASP A 66 15.96 -18.31 9.91
C ASP A 66 14.54 -17.78 10.03
N VAL A 67 13.57 -18.60 9.65
CA VAL A 67 12.13 -18.27 9.69
C VAL A 67 11.40 -19.22 10.61
N LEU A 68 10.55 -18.68 11.48
CA LEU A 68 9.63 -19.41 12.34
C LEU A 68 8.24 -19.38 11.70
N ILE A 69 7.74 -20.54 11.23
CA ILE A 69 6.40 -20.64 10.66
C ILE A 69 5.38 -20.89 11.76
N VAL A 70 4.36 -20.03 11.86
CA VAL A 70 3.19 -20.19 12.70
C VAL A 70 1.97 -20.43 11.83
N GLN A 71 1.37 -21.62 11.91
CA GLN A 71 0.17 -21.94 11.15
C GLN A 71 -1.08 -21.43 11.88
N THR A 72 -1.97 -20.78 11.15
CA THR A 72 -3.25 -20.22 11.65
C THR A 72 -4.34 -20.39 10.61
N ASP A 73 -5.59 -20.40 11.05
CA ASP A 73 -6.78 -20.39 10.18
C ASP A 73 -7.35 -18.97 9.94
N GLY A 74 -6.62 -17.94 10.34
CA GLY A 74 -7.00 -16.54 10.17
C GLY A 74 -8.03 -16.02 11.19
N LYS A 75 -8.47 -16.83 12.15
CA LYS A 75 -9.46 -16.42 13.15
C LYS A 75 -8.86 -15.77 14.40
N GLN A 76 -7.55 -15.76 14.49
CA GLN A 76 -6.80 -15.20 15.63
C GLN A 76 -5.69 -14.29 15.10
N ILE A 77 -5.42 -13.22 15.84
CA ILE A 77 -4.26 -12.39 15.62
C ILE A 77 -3.02 -13.09 16.17
N VAL A 78 -1.96 -13.20 15.35
CA VAL A 78 -0.66 -13.65 15.80
C VAL A 78 0.13 -12.45 16.30
N ALA A 79 0.39 -12.40 17.60
CA ALA A 79 1.24 -11.39 18.21
C ALA A 79 2.66 -11.94 18.37
N VAL A 80 3.65 -11.22 17.83
CA VAL A 80 5.07 -11.52 18.03
C VAL A 80 5.57 -10.70 19.21
N GLN A 81 5.94 -11.37 20.31
CA GLN A 81 6.50 -10.71 21.48
C GLN A 81 8.04 -10.77 21.46
N ARG A 82 8.67 -9.59 21.32
CA ARG A 82 10.12 -9.41 21.46
C ARG A 82 10.49 -9.38 22.94
N THR A 83 11.27 -10.36 23.38
CA THR A 83 11.70 -10.50 24.78
C THR A 83 12.94 -9.67 25.11
N ASP A 84 13.56 -9.09 24.10
CA ASP A 84 14.80 -8.32 24.15
C ASP A 84 14.57 -6.81 24.06
N LEU A 85 13.34 -6.34 23.82
CA LEU A 85 12.99 -4.92 23.65
C LEU A 85 11.93 -4.49 24.67
N ASP A 86 12.13 -3.27 25.18
CA ASP A 86 11.12 -2.52 25.94
C ASP A 86 10.71 -1.31 25.13
N ILE A 87 9.40 -1.08 24.97
CA ILE A 87 8.87 0.05 24.19
C ILE A 87 9.27 1.41 24.76
N ASP A 88 9.56 1.50 26.06
CA ASP A 88 9.99 2.73 26.71
C ASP A 88 11.51 2.97 26.56
N SER A 89 12.27 1.98 26.08
CA SER A 89 13.67 2.15 25.73
C SER A 89 13.86 2.93 24.40
N PRO A 90 15.01 3.58 24.18
CA PRO A 90 15.34 4.22 22.92
C PRO A 90 15.28 3.24 21.73
N GLU A 91 15.72 2.01 21.91
CA GLU A 91 15.73 0.94 20.90
C GLU A 91 14.31 0.51 20.54
N GLY A 92 13.46 0.24 21.53
CA GLY A 92 12.06 -0.13 21.33
C GLY A 92 11.27 0.98 20.64
N ARG A 93 11.46 2.24 21.08
CA ARG A 93 10.86 3.40 20.46
C ARG A 93 11.39 3.62 19.05
N GLY A 94 12.68 3.40 18.82
CA GLY A 94 13.31 3.47 17.51
C GLY A 94 12.73 2.46 16.53
N LEU A 95 12.53 1.21 16.95
CA LEU A 95 11.87 0.19 16.12
C LEU A 95 10.43 0.59 15.77
N ALA A 96 9.67 1.15 16.71
CA ALA A 96 8.29 1.60 16.45
C ALA A 96 8.24 2.71 15.37
N TYR A 97 9.17 3.66 15.40
CA TYR A 97 9.30 4.67 14.32
C TYR A 97 9.74 4.03 13.00
N ALA A 98 10.74 3.14 13.04
CA ALA A 98 11.27 2.50 11.84
C ALA A 98 10.19 1.67 11.15
N ASP A 99 9.38 0.89 11.90
CA ASP A 99 8.31 0.08 11.34
C ASP A 99 7.27 0.92 10.60
N ASN A 100 6.76 1.98 11.23
CA ASN A 100 5.81 2.89 10.60
C ASN A 100 6.40 3.59 9.37
N ARG A 101 7.66 4.07 9.49
CA ARG A 101 8.30 4.81 8.40
C ARG A 101 8.62 3.94 7.19
N VAL A 102 9.08 2.71 7.41
CA VAL A 102 9.27 1.73 6.34
C VAL A 102 7.95 1.47 5.60
N GLY A 103 6.84 1.31 6.33
CA GLY A 103 5.52 1.15 5.73
C GLY A 103 5.13 2.29 4.79
N GLN A 104 5.37 3.54 5.19
CA GLN A 104 5.09 4.71 4.35
C GLN A 104 5.98 4.82 3.11
N LEU A 105 7.26 4.45 3.24
CA LEU A 105 8.25 4.59 2.17
C LEU A 105 8.23 3.44 1.16
N SER A 106 7.64 2.30 1.50
CA SER A 106 7.73 1.06 0.72
C SER A 106 6.57 0.86 -0.25
N LEU A 107 5.71 1.86 -0.46
CA LEU A 107 4.55 1.75 -1.35
C LEU A 107 4.88 2.37 -2.71
N ASP A 108 4.84 1.53 -3.74
CA ASP A 108 4.91 1.90 -5.15
C ASP A 108 4.07 0.88 -5.93
N TRP A 109 2.85 1.29 -6.32
CA TRP A 109 1.87 0.40 -6.90
C TRP A 109 2.15 0.17 -8.39
N ASP A 110 2.14 -1.09 -8.79
CA ASP A 110 2.13 -1.51 -10.18
C ASP A 110 0.72 -1.35 -10.76
N ALA A 111 0.47 -0.22 -11.42
CA ALA A 111 -0.84 0.08 -11.99
C ALA A 111 -1.27 -0.96 -13.04
N GLU A 112 -0.33 -1.52 -13.82
CA GLU A 112 -0.63 -2.55 -14.83
C GLU A 112 -1.07 -3.86 -14.14
N GLN A 113 -0.41 -4.25 -13.05
CA GLN A 113 -0.81 -5.43 -12.28
C GLN A 113 -2.17 -5.23 -11.61
N VAL A 114 -2.42 -4.06 -11.00
CA VAL A 114 -3.72 -3.74 -10.39
C VAL A 114 -4.83 -3.76 -11.45
N LEU A 115 -4.58 -3.21 -12.65
CA LEU A 115 -5.53 -3.25 -13.76
C LEU A 115 -5.80 -4.69 -14.23
N ALA A 116 -4.77 -5.53 -14.31
CA ALA A 116 -4.92 -6.94 -14.68
C ALA A 116 -5.80 -7.68 -13.67
N ASP A 117 -5.63 -7.44 -12.38
CA ASP A 117 -6.42 -8.05 -11.32
C ASP A 117 -7.89 -7.58 -11.35
N LEU A 118 -8.14 -6.29 -11.61
CA LEU A 118 -9.49 -5.75 -11.82
C LEU A 118 -10.16 -6.40 -13.03
N ASN A 119 -9.45 -6.53 -14.15
CA ASN A 119 -9.96 -7.18 -15.35
C ASN A 119 -10.20 -8.69 -15.15
N ALA A 120 -9.48 -9.33 -14.24
CA ALA A 120 -9.72 -10.70 -13.81
C ALA A 120 -10.94 -10.84 -12.88
N GLY A 121 -11.61 -9.73 -12.52
CA GLY A 121 -12.81 -9.71 -11.70
C GLY A 121 -12.56 -9.55 -10.21
N MET A 122 -11.38 -9.11 -9.80
CA MET A 122 -11.09 -8.78 -8.39
C MET A 122 -11.84 -7.51 -8.01
N ASP A 123 -12.62 -7.56 -6.93
CA ASP A 123 -13.28 -6.37 -6.36
C ASP A 123 -12.35 -5.68 -5.36
N LEU A 124 -11.88 -4.50 -5.71
CA LEU A 124 -11.00 -3.67 -4.89
C LEU A 124 -11.71 -2.47 -4.25
N SER A 125 -13.04 -2.34 -4.41
CA SER A 125 -13.83 -1.19 -3.96
C SER A 125 -13.80 -0.96 -2.44
N ALA A 126 -13.54 -2.01 -1.65
CA ALA A 126 -13.35 -1.90 -0.21
C ALA A 126 -11.97 -1.31 0.19
N LEU A 127 -11.00 -1.30 -0.72
CA LEU A 127 -9.61 -0.88 -0.46
C LEU A 127 -9.27 0.47 -1.10
N TRP A 128 -9.84 0.76 -2.28
CA TRP A 128 -9.63 2.00 -3.02
C TRP A 128 -10.95 2.63 -3.41
N LYS A 129 -11.00 3.94 -3.36
CA LYS A 129 -12.07 4.71 -3.98
C LYS A 129 -11.85 4.75 -5.50
N GLN A 130 -12.93 5.03 -6.25
CA GLN A 130 -12.86 5.06 -7.70
C GLN A 130 -11.91 6.16 -8.24
N ASP A 131 -11.88 7.31 -7.57
CA ASP A 131 -10.96 8.42 -7.92
C ASP A 131 -9.49 8.03 -7.71
N GLU A 132 -9.15 7.31 -6.63
CA GLU A 132 -7.80 6.81 -6.37
C GLU A 132 -7.36 5.78 -7.42
N LEU A 133 -8.26 4.87 -7.83
CA LEU A 133 -7.99 3.92 -8.92
C LEU A 133 -7.80 4.64 -10.25
N ASN A 134 -8.64 5.63 -10.55
CA ASN A 134 -8.53 6.42 -11.76
C ASN A 134 -7.20 7.18 -11.81
N GLU A 135 -6.77 7.79 -10.71
CA GLU A 135 -5.49 8.48 -10.61
C GLU A 135 -4.31 7.52 -10.84
N MET A 136 -4.35 6.33 -10.22
CA MET A 136 -3.33 5.29 -10.40
C MET A 136 -3.23 4.85 -11.87
N MET A 137 -4.36 4.74 -12.59
CA MET A 137 -4.41 4.29 -13.98
C MET A 137 -4.04 5.36 -15.01
N GLN A 138 -4.02 6.65 -14.66
CA GLN A 138 -3.66 7.76 -15.57
C GLN A 138 -2.24 7.64 -16.14
N GLY A 139 -1.34 6.90 -15.48
CA GLY A 139 0.02 6.64 -15.95
C GLY A 139 0.15 5.52 -16.98
N ILE A 140 -0.93 4.81 -17.31
CA ILE A 140 -0.88 3.69 -18.25
C ILE A 140 -1.15 4.22 -19.67
N ASP A 141 -0.18 4.04 -20.58
CA ASP A 141 -0.31 4.41 -21.99
C ASP A 141 -1.51 3.68 -22.64
N GLY A 142 -2.43 4.45 -23.22
CA GLY A 142 -3.62 3.93 -23.92
C GLY A 142 -4.92 3.92 -23.11
N LEU A 143 -4.89 4.21 -21.79
CA LEU A 143 -6.10 4.33 -20.95
C LEU A 143 -6.57 5.78 -20.77
N SER A 144 -5.85 6.76 -21.29
CA SER A 144 -6.16 8.20 -21.23
C SER A 144 -7.48 8.60 -21.92
N GLY A 145 -8.52 7.82 -21.84
CA GLY A 145 -9.84 8.12 -22.43
C GLY A 145 -10.93 7.15 -21.99
N VAL A 146 -10.59 6.07 -21.28
CA VAL A 146 -11.55 5.01 -20.94
C VAL A 146 -12.19 5.22 -19.55
N LEU A 147 -11.57 6.05 -18.70
CA LEU A 147 -12.04 6.31 -17.33
C LEU A 147 -12.46 7.78 -17.09
N SER A 148 -12.68 8.54 -18.15
CA SER A 148 -13.44 9.79 -17.98
C SER A 148 -14.83 9.44 -17.51
N PRO A 149 -15.36 10.04 -16.43
CA PRO A 149 -16.77 9.95 -16.15
C PRO A 149 -17.50 10.50 -17.40
N ASP A 150 -18.27 9.65 -18.07
CA ASP A 150 -19.25 10.08 -19.06
C ASP A 150 -20.28 10.95 -18.34
N ASP A 151 -20.07 12.20 -18.20
CA ASP A 151 -20.98 13.26 -17.83
C ASP A 151 -20.35 14.32 -16.92
N PHE A 152 -19.34 15.04 -17.40
CA PHE A 152 -19.30 16.44 -17.05
C PHE A 152 -20.23 17.14 -18.01
N SER A 153 -21.43 17.52 -17.54
CA SER A 153 -22.25 18.48 -18.27
C SER A 153 -21.39 19.69 -18.55
N GLU A 154 -21.00 19.91 -19.82
CA GLU A 154 -20.37 21.14 -20.23
C GLU A 154 -21.40 22.26 -19.98
N TYR A 155 -21.22 22.98 -18.89
CA TYR A 155 -21.92 24.24 -18.70
C TYR A 155 -21.27 25.23 -19.63
N GLY A 156 -21.96 25.52 -20.75
CA GLY A 156 -21.56 26.58 -21.66
C GLY A 156 -21.53 27.95 -20.96
N GLU A 157 -20.97 28.95 -21.63
CA GLU A 157 -20.90 30.35 -21.12
C GLU A 157 -22.30 30.97 -20.87
N ASP A 158 -23.37 30.32 -21.29
CA ASP A 158 -24.78 30.76 -21.18
C ASP A 158 -25.49 30.21 -19.92
N ILE A 159 -24.83 30.18 -18.76
CA ILE A 159 -25.51 29.85 -17.50
C ILE A 159 -26.48 31.00 -17.17
N GLU A 160 -27.78 30.72 -17.22
CA GLU A 160 -28.80 31.66 -16.71
C GLU A 160 -28.53 31.98 -15.24
N THR A 161 -28.19 33.25 -14.97
CA THR A 161 -27.94 33.75 -13.64
C THR A 161 -29.08 34.59 -13.14
N GLU A 162 -29.62 34.29 -11.97
CA GLU A 162 -30.79 35.02 -11.39
C GLU A 162 -30.43 36.36 -10.79
N TYR A 163 -29.17 36.56 -10.42
CA TYR A 163 -28.71 37.74 -9.68
C TYR A 163 -27.49 38.35 -10.36
N CYS A 164 -27.42 39.71 -10.32
CA CYS A 164 -26.28 40.48 -10.82
C CYS A 164 -25.90 41.56 -9.78
N CYS A 165 -24.64 41.64 -9.42
CA CYS A 165 -24.15 42.70 -8.55
C CYS A 165 -24.18 44.06 -9.21
N PRO A 166 -24.96 45.05 -8.73
CA PRO A 166 -25.07 46.36 -9.37
C PRO A 166 -23.78 47.19 -9.32
N LYS A 167 -22.81 46.78 -8.49
CA LYS A 167 -21.54 47.50 -8.28
C LYS A 167 -20.39 46.99 -9.15
N CYS A 168 -20.30 45.69 -9.43
CA CYS A 168 -19.20 45.08 -10.18
C CYS A 168 -19.63 44.22 -11.36
N GLY A 169 -20.95 44.00 -11.56
CA GLY A 169 -21.46 43.20 -12.68
C GLY A 169 -21.33 41.68 -12.48
N TYR A 170 -20.82 41.19 -11.37
CA TYR A 170 -20.73 39.76 -11.09
C TYR A 170 -22.12 39.12 -11.04
N LYS A 171 -22.28 38.02 -11.78
CA LYS A 171 -23.54 37.28 -11.89
C LYS A 171 -23.47 35.96 -11.16
N TRP A 172 -24.54 35.57 -10.47
CA TRP A 172 -24.62 34.28 -9.76
C TRP A 172 -26.04 33.74 -9.69
N SER A 173 -26.18 32.43 -9.45
CA SER A 173 -27.45 31.74 -9.18
C SER A 173 -27.43 31.15 -7.78
N GLY A 174 -28.61 31.09 -7.11
CA GLY A 174 -28.76 30.53 -5.77
C GLY A 174 -29.15 31.56 -4.71
N LYS A 175 -29.54 31.10 -3.51
CA LYS A 175 -29.96 32.01 -2.43
C LYS A 175 -28.81 32.89 -1.97
N ALA A 176 -29.06 34.20 -1.92
CA ALA A 176 -28.19 35.12 -1.20
C ALA A 176 -28.13 34.72 0.28
N ALA A 177 -26.92 34.58 0.83
CA ALA A 177 -26.69 34.29 2.25
C ALA A 177 -27.09 35.49 3.11
#